data_beaaebf51a5f3aef0b79e8c48bf56586
#
_entry.id   beaaebf51a5f3aef0b79e8c48bf56586
#
_cell.length_a   1.000
_cell.length_b   1.000
_cell.length_c   1.000
_cell.angle_alpha   90.00
_cell.angle_beta   90.00
_cell.angle_gamma   90.00
#
_symmetry.space_group_name_H-M   'P 1'
#
loop_
_entity.id
_entity.type
_entity.pdbx_description
1 polymer ?
#
loop_
_entity_poly.entity_id
_entity_poly.type
_entity_poly.pdbx_seq_one_letter_code
_entity_poly.pdbx_strand_id
1 'polypeptide(L)'
;MSSVPFRIIPSALRLPGALFELDNSQANTSSGGAQRTLIVGQMLSSGIATPNVPIISGGVGDAQNQFGASSQLANMVSMYRNNDAFGEVWCLPVSDGVGSAAATGSIAFSAPPSAAGVIA
;
A
#
# COMPACT_ATOMS: atom_id res chain seq x y z
N MET A 1 -41.34 -26.48 0.69
CA MET A 1 -40.31 -26.36 -0.35
C MET A 1 -40.25 -24.91 -0.79
N SER A 2 -39.08 -24.28 -0.66
CA SER A 2 -38.87 -22.93 -1.14
C SER A 2 -38.73 -22.95 -2.65
N SER A 3 -39.72 -22.40 -3.38
CA SER A 3 -39.63 -22.26 -4.84
C SER A 3 -38.76 -21.03 -5.14
N VAL A 4 -37.76 -21.23 -5.96
CA VAL A 4 -36.97 -20.11 -6.49
C VAL A 4 -37.82 -19.42 -7.57
N PRO A 5 -38.25 -18.15 -7.39
CA PRO A 5 -39.07 -17.47 -8.39
C PRO A 5 -38.17 -17.07 -9.57
N PHE A 6 -38.63 -17.40 -10.78
CA PHE A 6 -38.03 -16.85 -11.98
C PHE A 6 -38.37 -15.36 -12.12
N ARG A 7 -37.44 -14.57 -12.57
CA ARG A 7 -37.57 -13.12 -12.70
C ARG A 7 -37.99 -12.70 -14.11
N ILE A 8 -37.49 -13.40 -15.11
CA ILE A 8 -37.71 -13.10 -16.54
C ILE A 8 -38.65 -14.10 -17.15
N ILE A 9 -38.62 -15.37 -16.74
CA ILE A 9 -39.48 -16.43 -17.28
C ILE A 9 -40.85 -16.35 -16.60
N PRO A 10 -41.94 -16.12 -17.37
CA PRO A 10 -43.29 -16.08 -16.80
C PRO A 10 -43.68 -17.42 -16.13
N SER A 11 -44.19 -17.38 -14.93
CA SER A 11 -44.63 -18.57 -14.20
C SER A 11 -45.80 -19.33 -14.84
N ALA A 12 -46.48 -18.66 -15.81
CA ALA A 12 -47.60 -19.25 -16.57
C ALA A 12 -47.15 -19.93 -17.87
N LEU A 13 -45.86 -19.97 -18.16
CA LEU A 13 -45.34 -20.58 -19.40
C LEU A 13 -45.52 -22.12 -19.35
N ARG A 14 -46.30 -22.67 -20.27
CA ARG A 14 -46.59 -24.11 -20.37
C ARG A 14 -45.95 -24.73 -21.60
N LEU A 15 -44.70 -24.48 -21.82
CA LEU A 15 -43.96 -25.14 -22.91
C LEU A 15 -43.25 -26.39 -22.35
N PRO A 16 -43.31 -27.53 -23.06
CA PRO A 16 -42.53 -28.68 -22.67
C PRO A 16 -41.04 -28.40 -22.89
N GLY A 17 -40.25 -28.50 -21.82
CA GLY A 17 -38.80 -28.29 -21.87
C GLY A 17 -38.22 -27.93 -20.54
N ALA A 18 -36.91 -27.95 -20.42
CA ALA A 18 -36.21 -27.46 -19.27
C ALA A 18 -35.89 -25.98 -19.49
N LEU A 19 -36.34 -25.12 -18.59
CA LEU A 19 -36.08 -23.69 -18.61
C LEU A 19 -35.13 -23.36 -17.48
N PHE A 20 -34.11 -22.56 -17.76
CA PHE A 20 -33.20 -22.04 -16.74
C PHE A 20 -32.99 -20.56 -16.98
N GLU A 21 -32.86 -19.84 -15.89
CA GLU A 21 -32.59 -18.41 -15.87
C GLU A 21 -31.27 -18.17 -15.16
N LEU A 22 -30.37 -17.44 -15.82
CA LEU A 22 -29.15 -16.92 -15.19
C LEU A 22 -29.42 -15.51 -14.67
N ASP A 23 -29.49 -15.38 -13.37
CA ASP A 23 -29.53 -14.06 -12.73
C ASP A 23 -28.10 -13.67 -12.32
N ASN A 24 -27.51 -12.73 -13.07
CA ASN A 24 -26.21 -12.17 -12.78
C ASN A 24 -26.30 -10.85 -11.99
N SER A 25 -27.48 -10.47 -11.51
CA SER A 25 -27.66 -9.23 -10.78
C SER A 25 -26.82 -9.15 -9.51
N GLN A 26 -26.52 -10.33 -8.94
CA GLN A 26 -25.64 -10.43 -7.77
C GLN A 26 -24.15 -10.61 -8.14
N ALA A 27 -23.84 -10.99 -9.36
CA ALA A 27 -22.46 -11.20 -9.77
C ALA A 27 -21.66 -9.89 -9.92
N ASN A 28 -22.35 -8.76 -10.09
CA ASN A 28 -21.74 -7.45 -10.21
C ASN A 28 -21.88 -6.61 -8.92
N THR A 29 -22.26 -7.22 -7.82
CA THR A 29 -22.15 -6.64 -6.47
C THR A 29 -20.74 -6.84 -5.90
N SER A 30 -19.74 -6.97 -6.76
CA SER A 30 -18.41 -6.58 -6.37
C SER A 30 -18.54 -5.13 -5.92
N SER A 31 -18.54 -4.91 -4.63
CA SER A 31 -18.32 -3.60 -4.05
C SER A 31 -16.92 -3.15 -4.48
N GLY A 32 -16.81 -2.72 -5.72
CA GLY A 32 -15.67 -1.97 -6.19
C GLY A 32 -15.67 -0.58 -5.56
N GLY A 33 -15.85 -0.56 -4.25
CA GLY A 33 -15.48 0.61 -3.47
C GLY A 33 -14.00 0.81 -3.71
N ALA A 34 -13.63 2.00 -4.17
CA ALA A 34 -12.22 2.35 -4.33
C ALA A 34 -11.50 1.98 -3.03
N GLN A 35 -10.64 0.96 -3.10
CA GLN A 35 -9.85 0.57 -1.95
C GLN A 35 -8.80 1.65 -1.73
N ARG A 36 -8.89 2.28 -0.58
CA ARG A 36 -7.90 3.27 -0.14
C ARG A 36 -6.89 2.57 0.74
N THR A 37 -5.63 2.73 0.41
CA THR A 37 -4.53 2.20 1.21
C THR A 37 -3.91 3.31 2.03
N LEU A 38 -3.73 3.07 3.33
CA LEU A 38 -3.01 3.98 4.22
C LEU A 38 -1.65 3.38 4.53
N ILE A 39 -0.59 4.11 4.20
CA ILE A 39 0.79 3.77 4.55
C ILE A 39 1.25 4.70 5.67
N VAL A 40 1.72 4.12 6.77
CA VAL A 40 2.24 4.86 7.92
C VAL A 40 3.73 4.59 8.04
N GLY A 41 4.54 5.63 8.12
CA GLY A 41 5.98 5.47 8.23
C GLY A 41 6.70 6.75 8.63
N GLN A 42 7.98 6.63 8.93
CA GLN A 42 8.81 7.77 9.32
C GLN A 42 9.19 8.61 8.11
N MET A 43 9.11 9.92 8.30
CA MET A 43 9.62 10.91 7.37
C MET A 43 10.95 11.47 7.85
N LEU A 44 11.76 11.98 6.94
CA LEU A 44 12.96 12.74 7.27
C LEU A 44 12.64 14.23 7.45
N SER A 45 13.45 14.91 8.20
CA SER A 45 13.36 16.39 8.36
C SER A 45 13.55 17.17 7.07
N SER A 46 14.09 16.54 6.03
CA SER A 46 14.21 17.10 4.67
C SER A 46 12.92 17.10 3.87
N GLY A 47 11.90 16.37 4.34
CA GLY A 47 10.57 16.37 3.73
C GLY A 47 9.79 17.64 4.07
N ILE A 48 8.86 18.01 3.19
CA ILE A 48 8.04 19.22 3.35
C ILE A 48 6.67 18.95 3.99
N ALA A 49 6.30 17.66 4.16
CA ALA A 49 5.03 17.27 4.72
C ALA A 49 4.92 17.62 6.21
N THR A 50 3.71 17.93 6.63
CA THR A 50 3.43 18.14 8.06
C THR A 50 3.31 16.78 8.76
N PRO A 51 4.09 16.52 9.82
CA PRO A 51 3.97 15.26 10.56
C PRO A 51 2.56 15.04 11.14
N ASN A 52 2.15 13.77 11.21
CA ASN A 52 0.87 13.32 11.76
C ASN A 52 -0.37 13.83 11.02
N VAL A 53 -0.21 14.33 9.80
CA VAL A 53 -1.33 14.73 8.93
C VAL A 53 -1.37 13.78 7.73
N PRO A 54 -2.48 13.06 7.49
CA PRO A 54 -2.60 12.19 6.32
C PRO A 54 -2.59 13.00 5.03
N ILE A 55 -1.79 12.56 4.07
CA ILE A 55 -1.64 13.22 2.76
C ILE A 55 -1.77 12.16 1.66
N ILE A 56 -2.41 12.52 0.55
CA ILE A 56 -2.45 11.67 -0.65
C ILE A 56 -1.10 11.76 -1.36
N SER A 57 -0.53 10.62 -1.70
CA SER A 57 0.68 10.55 -2.52
C SER A 57 0.34 10.27 -3.98
N GLY A 58 0.71 11.20 -4.85
CA GLY A 58 0.54 11.08 -6.30
C GLY A 58 1.46 10.07 -6.97
N GLY A 59 2.53 9.65 -6.29
CA GLY A 59 3.50 8.70 -6.83
C GLY A 59 4.82 8.71 -6.07
N VAL A 60 5.80 7.97 -6.59
CA VAL A 60 7.11 7.82 -5.92
C VAL A 60 7.85 9.14 -5.80
N GLY A 61 7.89 9.95 -6.89
CA GLY A 61 8.57 11.26 -6.88
C GLY A 61 7.92 12.24 -5.91
N ASP A 62 6.59 12.23 -5.83
CA ASP A 62 5.85 13.05 -4.89
C ASP A 62 6.15 12.62 -3.44
N ALA A 63 6.14 11.32 -3.16
CA ALA A 63 6.49 10.78 -1.85
C ALA A 63 7.93 11.16 -1.42
N GLN A 64 8.88 11.14 -2.34
CA GLN A 64 10.27 11.55 -2.07
C GLN A 64 10.38 13.02 -1.71
N ASN A 65 9.64 13.89 -2.39
CA ASN A 65 9.62 15.33 -2.10
C ASN A 65 8.92 15.61 -0.76
N GLN A 66 7.78 14.96 -0.51
CA GLN A 66 6.99 15.22 0.69
C GLN A 66 7.62 14.67 1.96
N PHE A 67 8.22 13.46 1.89
CA PHE A 67 8.69 12.74 3.08
C PHE A 67 10.21 12.67 3.19
N GLY A 68 10.93 13.12 2.15
CA GLY A 68 12.38 12.97 2.02
C GLY A 68 12.78 11.74 1.21
N ALA A 69 13.73 11.90 0.28
CA ALA A 69 14.07 10.91 -0.74
C ALA A 69 14.50 9.53 -0.21
N SER A 70 15.06 9.47 1.00
CA SER A 70 15.52 8.23 1.63
C SER A 70 14.72 7.86 2.87
N SER A 71 13.56 8.49 3.07
CA SER A 71 12.71 8.20 4.22
C SER A 71 12.11 6.80 4.14
N GLN A 72 11.82 6.23 5.29
CA GLN A 72 11.13 4.94 5.37
C GLN A 72 9.80 5.00 4.62
N LEU A 73 9.03 6.07 4.83
CA LEU A 73 7.72 6.24 4.19
C LEU A 73 7.83 6.32 2.67
N ALA A 74 8.80 7.08 2.12
CA ALA A 74 9.00 7.17 0.67
C ALA A 74 9.40 5.81 0.06
N ASN A 75 10.22 5.03 0.76
CA ASN A 75 10.58 3.68 0.33
C ASN A 75 9.39 2.73 0.35
N MET A 76 8.53 2.81 1.37
CA MET A 76 7.30 2.01 1.45
C MET A 76 6.33 2.35 0.31
N VAL A 77 6.15 3.63 -0.01
CA VAL A 77 5.35 4.08 -1.15
C VAL A 77 5.92 3.55 -2.47
N SER A 78 7.25 3.59 -2.63
CA SER A 78 7.92 3.06 -3.82
C SER A 78 7.64 1.56 -4.00
N MET A 79 7.78 0.76 -2.93
CA MET A 79 7.49 -0.68 -2.97
C MET A 79 6.02 -0.97 -3.23
N TYR A 80 5.11 -0.19 -2.65
CA TYR A 80 3.69 -0.34 -2.90
C TYR A 80 3.35 -0.05 -4.37
N ARG A 81 3.88 1.04 -4.94
CA ARG A 81 3.64 1.45 -6.33
C ARG A 81 4.17 0.46 -7.37
N ASN A 82 5.13 -0.38 -7.02
CA ASN A 82 5.58 -1.47 -7.88
C ASN A 82 4.49 -2.54 -8.08
N ASN A 83 3.58 -2.70 -7.12
CA ASN A 83 2.49 -3.66 -7.18
C ASN A 83 1.16 -3.04 -7.60
N ASP A 84 0.91 -1.80 -7.21
CA ASP A 84 -0.30 -1.05 -7.54
C ASP A 84 0.06 0.36 -7.99
N ALA A 85 0.08 0.55 -9.31
CA ALA A 85 0.45 1.82 -9.93
C ALA A 85 -0.65 2.90 -9.84
N PHE A 86 -1.92 2.50 -9.70
CA PHE A 86 -3.07 3.40 -9.89
C PHE A 86 -3.96 3.56 -8.65
N GLY A 87 -3.80 2.73 -7.63
CA GLY A 87 -4.61 2.79 -6.40
C GLY A 87 -4.44 4.12 -5.65
N GLU A 88 -5.49 4.56 -4.97
CA GLU A 88 -5.43 5.73 -4.09
C GLU A 88 -4.63 5.41 -2.83
N VAL A 89 -3.51 6.09 -2.64
CA VAL A 89 -2.60 5.88 -1.51
C VAL A 89 -2.58 7.12 -0.63
N TRP A 90 -2.93 6.92 0.61
CA TRP A 90 -2.78 7.89 1.69
C TRP A 90 -1.53 7.57 2.48
N CYS A 91 -0.79 8.58 2.84
CA CYS A 91 0.44 8.46 3.63
C CYS A 91 0.28 9.25 4.92
N LEU A 92 0.62 8.62 6.04
CA LEU A 92 0.70 9.29 7.33
C LEU A 92 2.19 9.42 7.72
N PRO A 93 2.80 10.60 7.53
CA PRO A 93 4.17 10.82 7.93
C PRO A 93 4.27 10.96 9.45
N VAL A 94 5.19 10.22 10.04
CA VAL A 94 5.52 10.32 11.46
C VAL A 94 6.92 10.90 11.58
N SER A 95 7.09 11.94 12.39
CA SER A 95 8.41 12.50 12.66
C SER A 95 9.24 11.55 13.52
N ASP A 96 10.56 11.61 13.38
CA ASP A 96 11.46 10.98 14.33
C ASP A 96 11.26 11.56 15.74
N GLY A 97 11.41 10.70 16.74
CA GLY A 97 11.32 11.14 18.13
C GLY A 97 12.36 12.21 18.47
N VAL A 98 11.95 13.18 19.26
CA VAL A 98 12.89 14.22 19.75
C VAL A 98 13.95 13.52 20.60
N GLY A 99 15.22 13.69 20.20
CA GLY A 99 16.36 13.09 20.92
C GLY A 99 16.80 11.71 20.38
N SER A 100 16.22 11.23 19.27
CA SER A 100 16.78 10.08 18.59
C SER A 100 18.13 10.42 17.98
N ALA A 101 19.17 9.68 18.35
CA ALA A 101 20.52 9.81 17.81
C ALA A 101 20.86 8.55 17.02
N ALA A 102 21.53 8.73 15.89
CA ALA A 102 22.08 7.59 15.15
C ALA A 102 23.06 6.82 16.03
N ALA A 103 22.98 5.49 16.03
CA ALA A 103 23.99 4.67 16.69
C ALA A 103 25.34 4.90 16.03
N THR A 104 26.34 5.30 16.81
CA THR A 104 27.69 5.49 16.33
C THR A 104 28.61 4.46 16.99
N GLY A 105 29.52 3.89 16.21
CA GLY A 105 30.53 2.98 16.68
C GLY A 105 31.86 3.32 15.99
N SER A 106 32.95 3.11 16.69
CA SER A 106 34.30 3.21 16.13
C SER A 106 35.08 1.93 16.37
N ILE A 107 35.83 1.52 15.37
CA ILE A 107 36.79 0.43 15.49
C ILE A 107 38.17 1.07 15.48
N ALA A 108 38.90 0.99 16.59
CA ALA A 108 40.25 1.48 16.69
C ALA A 108 41.24 0.30 16.54
N PHE A 109 42.14 0.40 15.62
CA PHE A 109 43.25 -0.56 15.50
C PHE A 109 44.42 -0.03 16.33
N SER A 110 44.84 -0.80 17.31
CA SER A 110 45.92 -0.41 18.24
C SER A 110 47.31 -0.56 17.63
N ALA A 111 47.43 -1.21 16.51
CA ALA A 111 48.67 -1.37 15.77
C ALA A 111 48.42 -1.40 14.25
N PRO A 112 49.34 -0.91 13.42
CA PRO A 112 49.22 -1.07 11.97
C PRO A 112 49.30 -2.59 11.65
N PRO A 113 48.55 -3.07 10.64
CA PRO A 113 48.63 -4.46 10.22
C PRO A 113 50.01 -4.76 9.70
N SER A 114 50.62 -5.83 10.22
CA SER A 114 51.96 -6.28 9.79
C SER A 114 51.95 -7.07 8.49
N ALA A 115 50.76 -7.42 7.98
CA ALA A 115 50.58 -8.12 6.71
C ALA A 115 49.22 -7.75 6.09
N ALA A 116 49.10 -7.90 4.77
CA ALA A 116 47.81 -7.77 4.09
C ALA A 116 46.89 -8.92 4.53
N GLY A 117 45.72 -8.57 5.06
CA GLY A 117 44.69 -9.50 5.46
C GLY A 117 43.34 -9.12 4.88
N VAL A 118 42.45 -10.08 4.69
CA VAL A 118 41.06 -9.88 4.29
C VAL A 118 40.21 -9.95 5.57
N ILE A 119 39.41 -8.95 5.77
CA ILE A 119 38.35 -8.97 6.81
C ILE A 119 37.18 -9.71 6.18
N ALA A 120 36.81 -10.87 6.72
CA ALA A 120 35.66 -11.67 6.32
C ALA A 120 34.41 -11.27 7.14
#